data_db4db526c31cb7d7756605cb09808bec
#
_entry.id   db4db526c31cb7d7756605cb09808bec
#
_cell.length_a   1.000
_cell.length_b   1.000
_cell.length_c   1.000
_cell.angle_alpha   90.00
_cell.angle_beta   90.00
_cell.angle_gamma   90.00
#
_symmetry.space_group_name_H-M   'P 1'
#
loop_
_entity.id
_entity.type
_entity.pdbx_description
1 polymer ?
#
loop_
_entity_poly.entity_id
_entity_poly.type
_entity_poly.pdbx_seq_one_letter_code
_entity_poly.pdbx_strand_id
1 'polypeptide(L)' 'MNSHLKLKNKIKELRQERGLSQTSLAKMAGTTQNTISSLETGQYSPTAYLSGLICIALGCKWEECFYYEMSEDG' A
#
# COMPACT_ATOMS: atom_id res chain seq x y z
N MET A 1 16.72 17.56 2.09
CA MET A 1 15.83 16.42 2.32
C MET A 1 14.61 16.81 3.13
N ASN A 2 13.47 16.34 2.75
CA ASN A 2 12.23 16.67 3.45
C ASN A 2 11.80 15.51 4.34
N SER A 3 12.12 15.61 5.64
CA SER A 3 11.79 14.55 6.60
C SER A 3 10.31 14.52 6.96
N HIS A 4 9.54 15.48 6.47
CA HIS A 4 8.11 15.58 6.79
C HIS A 4 7.24 14.91 5.73
N LEU A 5 7.83 14.47 4.64
CA LEU A 5 7.09 13.86 3.56
C LEU A 5 6.94 12.37 3.84
N LYS A 6 5.70 11.90 3.88
CA LYS A 6 5.41 10.51 4.17
C LYS A 6 4.70 9.86 3.01
N LEU A 7 5.03 8.60 2.76
CA LEU A 7 4.33 7.82 1.76
C LEU A 7 3.07 7.23 2.37
N LYS A 8 1.93 7.53 1.75
CA LYS A 8 0.64 7.02 2.17
C LYS A 8 0.07 6.13 1.08
N ASN A 9 -0.97 5.37 1.42
CA ASN A 9 -1.54 4.48 0.43
C ASN A 9 -3.05 4.33 0.61
N LYS A 10 -3.69 3.81 -0.44
CA LYS A 10 -5.11 3.50 -0.49
C LYS A 10 -5.32 2.00 -0.70
N ILE A 11 -4.39 1.19 -0.19
CA ILE A 11 -4.46 -0.26 -0.39
C ILE A 11 -5.78 -0.82 0.11
N LYS A 12 -6.17 -0.43 1.33
CA LYS A 12 -7.38 -0.95 1.94
C LYS A 12 -8.62 -0.59 1.13
N GLU A 13 -8.74 0.67 0.73
CA GLU A 13 -9.89 1.15 -0.03
C GLU A 13 -9.99 0.43 -1.37
N LEU A 14 -8.86 0.33 -2.09
CA LEU A 14 -8.87 -0.32 -3.40
C LEU A 14 -9.13 -1.82 -3.27
N ARG A 15 -8.56 -2.42 -2.24
CA ARG A 15 -8.78 -3.85 -1.97
C ARG A 15 -10.26 -4.13 -1.73
N GLN A 16 -10.90 -3.31 -0.90
CA GLN A 16 -12.30 -3.48 -0.56
C GLN A 16 -13.21 -3.26 -1.78
N GLU A 17 -12.88 -2.29 -2.62
CA GLU A 17 -13.62 -2.06 -3.85
C GLU A 17 -13.61 -3.28 -4.77
N ARG A 18 -12.53 -4.06 -4.71
CA ARG A 18 -12.38 -5.25 -5.54
C ARG A 18 -12.85 -6.52 -4.85
N GLY A 19 -13.40 -6.40 -3.64
CA GLY A 19 -13.91 -7.54 -2.91
C GLY A 19 -12.82 -8.49 -2.41
N LEU A 20 -11.60 -7.98 -2.20
CA LEU A 20 -10.48 -8.81 -1.79
C LEU A 20 -10.25 -8.70 -0.29
N SER A 21 -9.95 -9.84 0.35
CA SER A 21 -9.48 -9.85 1.73
C SER A 21 -7.99 -9.51 1.76
N GLN A 22 -7.47 -9.20 2.95
CA GLN A 22 -6.03 -9.01 3.10
C GLN A 22 -5.27 -10.27 2.70
N THR A 23 -5.79 -11.44 3.07
CA THR A 23 -5.15 -12.71 2.73
C THR A 23 -5.13 -12.94 1.22
N SER A 24 -6.24 -12.65 0.54
CA SER A 24 -6.29 -12.80 -0.92
C SER A 24 -5.31 -11.88 -1.62
N LEU A 25 -5.28 -10.60 -1.21
CA LEU A 25 -4.35 -9.67 -1.81
C LEU A 25 -2.91 -10.09 -1.55
N ALA A 26 -2.61 -10.56 -0.33
CA ALA A 26 -1.27 -11.01 0.01
C ALA A 26 -0.82 -12.15 -0.90
N LYS A 27 -1.70 -13.13 -1.14
CA LYS A 27 -1.37 -14.23 -2.05
C LYS A 27 -1.10 -13.73 -3.46
N MET A 28 -1.92 -12.82 -3.95
CA MET A 28 -1.76 -12.28 -5.30
C MET A 28 -0.46 -11.50 -5.44
N ALA A 29 -0.05 -10.79 -4.41
CA ALA A 29 1.17 -9.99 -4.43
C ALA A 29 2.41 -10.76 -3.98
N GLY A 30 2.26 -12.03 -3.59
CA GLY A 30 3.39 -12.85 -3.18
C GLY A 30 3.97 -12.48 -1.82
N THR A 31 3.12 -12.02 -0.91
CA THR A 31 3.55 -11.63 0.43
C THR A 31 2.61 -12.24 1.48
N THR A 32 2.66 -11.76 2.71
CA THR A 32 1.87 -12.31 3.81
C THR A 32 0.76 -11.35 4.20
N GLN A 33 -0.28 -11.91 4.83
CA GLN A 33 -1.40 -11.10 5.32
C GLN A 33 -0.92 -10.06 6.34
N ASN A 34 0.04 -10.43 7.21
CA ASN A 34 0.61 -9.49 8.16
C ASN A 34 1.26 -8.30 7.47
N THR A 35 1.98 -8.56 6.36
CA THR A 35 2.60 -7.48 5.60
C THR A 35 1.55 -6.53 5.05
N ILE A 36 0.48 -7.06 4.45
CA ILE A 36 -0.59 -6.21 3.92
C ILE A 36 -1.22 -5.38 5.05
N SER A 37 -1.51 -6.02 6.18
CA SER A 37 -2.09 -5.33 7.33
C SER A 37 -1.19 -4.18 7.80
N SER A 38 0.10 -4.44 7.93
CA SER A 38 1.06 -3.42 8.40
C SER A 38 1.17 -2.27 7.41
N LEU A 39 1.12 -2.55 6.12
CA LEU A 39 1.15 -1.49 5.11
C LEU A 39 -0.12 -0.65 5.16
N GLU A 40 -1.28 -1.28 5.34
CA GLU A 40 -2.55 -0.55 5.38
C GLU A 40 -2.63 0.38 6.59
N THR A 41 -2.02 -0.01 7.71
CA THR A 41 -2.03 0.81 8.93
C THR A 41 -0.89 1.82 8.96
N GLY A 42 0.00 1.80 7.98
CA GLY A 42 1.08 2.77 7.90
C GLY A 42 2.25 2.48 8.82
N GLN A 43 2.40 1.25 9.30
CA GLN A 43 3.51 0.89 10.18
C GLN A 43 4.85 0.97 9.47
N TYR A 44 4.85 0.73 8.17
CA TYR A 44 6.05 0.93 7.35
C TYR A 44 5.63 1.05 5.88
N SER A 45 6.57 1.51 5.06
CA SER A 45 6.33 1.68 3.63
C SER A 45 6.84 0.46 2.86
N PRO A 46 6.17 0.06 1.77
CA PRO A 46 6.65 -1.06 0.99
C PRO A 46 7.89 -0.68 0.19
N THR A 47 8.66 -1.68 -0.18
CA THR A 47 9.73 -1.49 -1.16
C THR A 47 9.09 -1.14 -2.51
N ALA A 48 9.88 -0.60 -3.42
CA ALA A 48 9.39 -0.33 -4.77
C ALA A 48 8.88 -1.60 -5.44
N TYR A 49 9.59 -2.71 -5.23
CA TYR A 49 9.20 -3.99 -5.80
C TYR A 49 7.82 -4.44 -5.29
N LEU A 50 7.64 -4.42 -3.96
CA LEU A 50 6.37 -4.88 -3.38
C LEU A 50 5.23 -3.94 -3.74
N SER A 51 5.48 -2.63 -3.77
CA SER A 51 4.42 -1.69 -4.15
C SER A 51 3.94 -1.93 -5.58
N GLY A 52 4.85 -2.27 -6.48
CA GLY A 52 4.50 -2.62 -7.84
C GLY A 52 3.66 -3.89 -7.91
N LEU A 53 4.04 -4.92 -7.15
CA LEU A 53 3.27 -6.17 -7.12
C LEU A 53 1.86 -5.95 -6.57
N ILE A 54 1.73 -5.11 -5.55
CA ILE A 54 0.42 -4.79 -4.99
C ILE A 54 -0.46 -4.09 -6.04
N CYS A 55 0.11 -3.14 -6.76
CA CYS A 55 -0.63 -2.43 -7.81
C CYS A 55 -1.06 -3.36 -8.93
N ILE A 56 -0.19 -4.29 -9.32
CA ILE A 56 -0.55 -5.30 -10.32
C ILE A 56 -1.72 -6.15 -9.81
N ALA A 57 -1.65 -6.58 -8.56
CA ALA A 57 -2.72 -7.40 -7.97
C ALA A 57 -4.03 -6.64 -7.89
N LEU A 58 -3.98 -5.35 -7.60
CA LEU A 58 -5.17 -4.50 -7.52
C LEU A 58 -5.65 -4.03 -8.89
N GLY A 59 -4.83 -4.17 -9.92
CA GLY A 59 -5.18 -3.71 -11.25
C GLY A 59 -5.23 -2.20 -11.35
N CYS A 60 -4.31 -1.51 -10.68
CA CYS A 60 -4.29 -0.06 -10.68
C CYS A 60 -2.89 0.45 -10.99
N LYS A 61 -2.81 1.73 -11.31
CA LYS A 61 -1.52 2.40 -11.48
C LYS A 61 -0.96 2.74 -10.11
N TRP A 62 0.38 2.87 -10.02
CA TRP A 62 1.02 3.17 -8.76
C TRP A 62 0.44 4.44 -8.12
N GLU A 63 0.27 5.49 -8.90
CA GLU A 63 -0.20 6.77 -8.39
C GLU A 63 -1.68 6.75 -8.00
N GLU A 64 -2.42 5.72 -8.36
CA GLU A 64 -3.79 5.55 -7.89
C GLU A 64 -3.83 4.98 -6.49
N CYS A 65 -2.77 4.28 -6.08
CA CYS A 65 -2.72 3.61 -4.80
C CYS A 65 -1.82 4.34 -3.80
N PHE A 66 -0.72 4.92 -4.25
CA PHE A 66 0.29 5.51 -3.38
C PHE A 66 0.40 7.01 -3.63
N TYR A 67 0.63 7.76 -2.57
CA TYR A 67 0.78 9.22 -2.67
C TYR A 67 1.64 9.71 -1.51
N TYR A 68 2.19 10.90 -1.66
CA TYR A 68 2.98 11.52 -0.60
C TYR A 68 2.13 12.57 0.10
N GLU A 69 2.32 12.67 1.39
CA GLU A 69 1.60 13.62 2.20
C GLU A 69 2.57 14.32 3.14
N MET A 70 2.44 15.63 3.25
CA MET A 70 3.25 16.41 4.19
C MET A 70 2.77 16.15 5.59
N SER A 71 3.70 15.87 6.50
CA SER A 71 3.40 15.75 7.92
C SER A 71 3.48 17.14 8.54
N GLU A 72 2.46 17.52 9.31
CA GLU A 72 2.47 18.80 9.99
C GLU A 72 3.35 18.78 11.23
N ASP A 73 3.72 17.60 11.67
CA ASP A 73 4.54 17.45 12.88
C ASP A 73 6.01 17.66 12.61
N GLY A 74 6.38 17.85 11.39
CA GLY A 74 7.77 17.91 10.98
C GLY A 74 8.55 19.06 11.53
#